data_f31e810496eaccd14ff278cff79f872e
#
_entry.id   f31e810496eaccd14ff278cff79f872e
#
_cell.length_a   1.000
_cell.length_b   1.000
_cell.length_c   1.000
_cell.angle_alpha   90.00
_cell.angle_beta   90.00
_cell.angle_gamma   90.00
#
_symmetry.space_group_name_H-M   'P 1'
#
loop_
_entity.id
_entity.type
_entity.pdbx_description
1 polymer ?
#
loop_
_entity_poly.entity_id
_entity_poly.type
_entity_poly.pdbx_seq_one_letter_code
_entity_poly.pdbx_strand_id
1 'polypeptide(L)'
;MDIDSMRELFRQEDDYYNMVLSDKALDIDEGRIYSVTTKSDIERSSKIFSELMSGMVITLVGTSAVIFVVVMYLMMGVMIDRSSFGISLLKTFGYSKKDVKKLYLDGNAITIAISAIICLPLSKLVMDRIYPSFIPNIACGINLNFAWYLYPALFIAVMLIYLLTSTLLVRKLNKITPAEVLKNRE
;
A
#
# COMPACT_ATOMS: atom_id res chain seq x y z
N MET A 1 38.17 -13.12 0.94
CA MET A 1 39.28 -13.60 0.12
C MET A 1 40.16 -12.40 -0.09
N ASP A 2 41.44 -12.54 0.24
CA ASP A 2 42.41 -11.45 0.12
C ASP A 2 42.83 -11.25 -1.34
N ILE A 3 43.24 -10.03 -1.71
CA ILE A 3 43.57 -9.65 -3.08
C ILE A 3 44.74 -10.49 -3.62
N ASP A 4 45.71 -10.81 -2.76
CA ASP A 4 46.88 -11.60 -3.12
C ASP A 4 46.52 -13.06 -3.41
N SER A 5 45.65 -13.66 -2.57
CA SER A 5 45.08 -15.01 -2.84
C SER A 5 44.28 -15.07 -4.13
N MET A 6 43.63 -13.96 -4.53
CA MET A 6 42.86 -13.89 -5.77
C MET A 6 43.78 -13.79 -6.99
N ARG A 7 44.82 -13.00 -6.89
CA ARG A 7 45.88 -12.87 -7.93
C ARG A 7 46.59 -14.20 -8.19
N GLU A 8 46.96 -14.89 -7.12
CA GLU A 8 47.58 -16.22 -7.21
C GLU A 8 46.66 -17.25 -7.86
N LEU A 9 45.36 -17.25 -7.49
CA LEU A 9 44.37 -18.16 -8.05
C LEU A 9 44.16 -17.96 -9.56
N PHE A 10 44.15 -16.70 -10.00
CA PHE A 10 43.96 -16.34 -11.41
C PHE A 10 45.24 -16.15 -12.17
N ARG A 11 46.43 -16.40 -11.53
CA ARG A 11 47.78 -16.24 -12.11
C ARG A 11 47.99 -14.86 -12.75
N GLN A 12 47.54 -13.82 -12.04
CA GLN A 12 47.70 -12.44 -12.48
C GLN A 12 48.92 -11.80 -11.85
N GLU A 13 49.54 -10.90 -12.60
CA GLU A 13 50.67 -10.10 -12.09
C GLU A 13 50.23 -9.08 -11.03
N ASP A 14 51.16 -8.61 -10.18
CA ASP A 14 50.86 -7.71 -9.07
C ASP A 14 50.35 -6.34 -9.52
N ASP A 15 50.62 -5.94 -10.74
CA ASP A 15 50.18 -4.70 -11.37
C ASP A 15 48.91 -4.86 -12.26
N TYR A 16 48.29 -6.04 -12.26
CA TYR A 16 47.09 -6.25 -13.01
C TYR A 16 45.88 -5.56 -12.39
N TYR A 17 45.29 -4.64 -13.11
CA TYR A 17 44.05 -3.95 -12.78
C TYR A 17 42.99 -4.21 -13.84
N ASN A 18 41.82 -4.70 -13.44
CA ASN A 18 40.71 -4.99 -14.32
C ASN A 18 39.64 -3.88 -14.34
N MET A 19 39.79 -2.88 -13.47
CA MET A 19 38.86 -1.74 -13.40
C MET A 19 39.63 -0.47 -13.00
N VAL A 20 39.37 0.61 -13.70
CA VAL A 20 39.88 1.94 -13.38
C VAL A 20 38.71 2.88 -13.15
N LEU A 21 38.74 3.60 -12.04
CA LEU A 21 37.80 4.65 -11.70
C LEU A 21 38.47 6.01 -11.92
N SER A 22 37.82 6.90 -12.66
CA SER A 22 38.36 8.25 -12.92
C SER A 22 37.21 9.25 -12.98
N ASP A 23 37.48 10.47 -12.49
CA ASP A 23 36.54 11.59 -12.60
C ASP A 23 36.57 12.26 -13.99
N LYS A 24 37.51 11.88 -14.85
CA LYS A 24 37.72 12.43 -16.18
C LYS A 24 37.76 11.30 -17.20
N ALA A 25 37.39 11.63 -18.43
CA ALA A 25 37.58 10.70 -19.54
C ALA A 25 39.07 10.33 -19.68
N LEU A 26 39.37 9.04 -19.70
CA LEU A 26 40.70 8.51 -19.88
C LEU A 26 40.88 8.17 -21.37
N ASP A 27 42.04 8.54 -21.89
CA ASP A 27 42.49 8.14 -23.22
C ASP A 27 43.14 6.76 -23.13
N ILE A 28 42.30 5.71 -23.31
CA ILE A 28 42.74 4.33 -23.24
C ILE A 28 42.47 3.71 -24.63
N ASP A 29 43.40 2.94 -25.12
CA ASP A 29 43.27 2.22 -26.39
C ASP A 29 42.00 1.35 -26.43
N GLU A 30 41.14 1.57 -27.41
CA GLU A 30 39.84 0.90 -27.56
C GLU A 30 39.92 -0.62 -27.52
N GLY A 31 41.05 -1.21 -27.97
CA GLY A 31 41.27 -2.64 -27.90
C GLY A 31 41.43 -3.25 -26.51
N ARG A 32 41.61 -2.40 -25.47
CA ARG A 32 41.77 -2.81 -24.07
C ARG A 32 40.54 -2.53 -23.22
N ILE A 33 39.52 -1.89 -23.79
CA ILE A 33 38.31 -1.50 -23.05
C ILE A 33 37.24 -2.56 -23.29
N TYR A 34 36.85 -3.25 -22.21
CA TYR A 34 35.72 -4.17 -22.28
C TYR A 34 34.36 -3.43 -22.15
N SER A 35 34.26 -2.50 -21.24
CA SER A 35 33.08 -1.65 -21.06
C SER A 35 33.43 -0.34 -20.36
N VAL A 36 32.74 0.72 -20.74
CA VAL A 36 32.81 2.02 -20.05
C VAL A 36 31.43 2.28 -19.45
N THR A 37 31.40 2.50 -18.15
CA THR A 37 30.19 2.88 -17.42
C THR A 37 30.35 4.31 -16.94
N THR A 38 29.57 5.21 -17.48
CA THR A 38 29.58 6.61 -17.06
C THR A 38 28.60 6.86 -15.94
N LYS A 39 28.81 7.95 -15.21
CA LYS A 39 27.84 8.39 -14.18
C LYS A 39 26.43 8.56 -14.75
N SER A 40 26.33 9.10 -15.96
CA SER A 40 25.06 9.25 -16.68
C SER A 40 24.35 7.92 -16.97
N ASP A 41 25.12 6.86 -17.26
CA ASP A 41 24.54 5.53 -17.51
C ASP A 41 23.99 4.92 -16.22
N ILE A 42 24.68 5.10 -15.11
CA ILE A 42 24.22 4.66 -13.79
C ILE A 42 22.94 5.42 -13.39
N GLU A 43 22.95 6.74 -13.54
CA GLU A 43 21.79 7.58 -13.24
C GLU A 43 20.58 7.20 -14.12
N ARG A 44 20.80 6.97 -15.40
CA ARG A 44 19.76 6.57 -16.33
C ARG A 44 19.20 5.18 -16.00
N SER A 45 20.05 4.22 -15.72
CA SER A 45 19.63 2.86 -15.32
C SER A 45 18.86 2.87 -14.00
N SER A 46 19.33 3.65 -13.02
CA SER A 46 18.65 3.82 -11.74
C SER A 46 17.27 4.49 -11.91
N LYS A 47 17.18 5.49 -12.79
CA LYS A 47 15.91 6.16 -13.09
C LYS A 47 14.90 5.22 -13.76
N ILE A 48 15.32 4.46 -14.76
CA ILE A 48 14.48 3.47 -15.44
C ILE A 48 13.97 2.43 -14.42
N PHE A 49 14.87 1.91 -13.57
CA PHE A 49 14.49 0.96 -12.52
C PHE A 49 13.46 1.56 -11.55
N SER A 50 13.69 2.80 -11.12
CA SER A 50 12.76 3.51 -10.22
C SER A 50 11.39 3.75 -10.87
N GLU A 51 11.34 4.10 -12.15
CA GLU A 51 10.09 4.29 -12.89
C GLU A 51 9.32 2.98 -13.04
N LEU A 52 9.98 1.87 -13.36
CA LEU A 52 9.37 0.55 -13.43
C LEU A 52 8.80 0.11 -12.08
N MET A 53 9.59 0.26 -11.00
CA MET A 53 9.15 -0.08 -9.64
C MET A 53 7.97 0.79 -9.21
N SER A 54 8.01 2.08 -9.51
CA SER A 54 6.90 3.01 -9.21
C SER A 54 5.61 2.59 -9.91
N GLY A 55 5.68 2.20 -11.18
CA GLY A 55 4.53 1.69 -11.92
C GLY A 55 3.90 0.46 -11.27
N MET A 56 4.72 -0.51 -10.86
CA MET A 56 4.26 -1.71 -10.15
C MET A 56 3.60 -1.37 -8.81
N VAL A 57 4.21 -0.48 -8.02
CA VAL A 57 3.67 -0.04 -6.73
C VAL A 57 2.33 0.68 -6.91
N ILE A 58 2.22 1.60 -7.86
CA ILE A 58 0.97 2.32 -8.14
C ILE A 58 -0.15 1.34 -8.53
N THR A 59 0.14 0.36 -9.37
CA THR A 59 -0.83 -0.67 -9.78
C THR A 59 -1.30 -1.49 -8.57
N LEU A 60 -0.37 -1.91 -7.70
CA LEU A 60 -0.66 -2.68 -6.49
C LEU A 60 -1.53 -1.88 -5.50
N VAL A 61 -1.17 -0.63 -5.25
CA VAL A 61 -1.93 0.28 -4.36
C VAL A 61 -3.31 0.56 -4.94
N GLY A 62 -3.41 0.80 -6.25
CA GLY A 62 -4.69 1.03 -6.94
C GLY A 62 -5.63 -0.17 -6.83
N THR A 63 -5.12 -1.37 -7.11
CA THR A 63 -5.89 -2.63 -6.99
C THR A 63 -6.34 -2.85 -5.54
N SER A 64 -5.45 -2.64 -4.57
CA SER A 64 -5.75 -2.77 -3.15
C SER A 64 -6.84 -1.80 -2.70
N ALA A 65 -6.79 -0.55 -3.17
CA ALA A 65 -7.81 0.46 -2.88
C ALA A 65 -9.19 0.06 -3.44
N VAL A 66 -9.25 -0.47 -4.67
CA VAL A 66 -10.49 -0.97 -5.26
C VAL A 66 -11.07 -2.11 -4.43
N ILE A 67 -10.25 -3.10 -4.08
CA ILE A 67 -10.68 -4.23 -3.24
C ILE A 67 -11.21 -3.71 -1.90
N PHE A 68 -10.51 -2.78 -1.27
CA PHE A 68 -10.94 -2.19 0.00
C PHE A 68 -12.32 -1.51 -0.10
N VAL A 69 -12.57 -0.72 -1.15
CA VAL A 69 -13.86 -0.08 -1.39
C VAL A 69 -14.97 -1.12 -1.55
N VAL A 70 -14.73 -2.17 -2.34
CA VAL A 70 -15.71 -3.26 -2.57
C VAL A 70 -16.02 -3.98 -1.26
N VAL A 71 -15.02 -4.38 -0.51
CA VAL A 71 -15.20 -5.07 0.78
C VAL A 71 -15.97 -4.19 1.77
N MET A 72 -15.60 -2.93 1.89
CA MET A 72 -16.30 -1.96 2.74
C MET A 72 -17.77 -1.82 2.35
N TYR A 73 -18.05 -1.68 1.04
CA TYR A 73 -19.41 -1.58 0.55
C TYR A 73 -20.24 -2.83 0.89
N LEU A 74 -19.70 -4.02 0.65
CA LEU A 74 -20.36 -5.29 0.94
C LEU A 74 -20.62 -5.47 2.45
N MET A 75 -19.59 -5.23 3.29
CA MET A 75 -19.74 -5.39 4.73
C MET A 75 -20.77 -4.44 5.33
N MET A 76 -20.75 -3.18 4.94
CA MET A 76 -21.75 -2.21 5.37
C MET A 76 -23.14 -2.57 4.81
N GLY A 77 -23.23 -3.06 3.58
CA GLY A 77 -24.46 -3.55 2.99
C GLY A 77 -25.08 -4.67 3.79
N VAL A 78 -24.30 -5.70 4.13
CA VAL A 78 -24.73 -6.83 4.97
C VAL A 78 -25.17 -6.36 6.36
N MET A 79 -24.44 -5.41 6.96
CA MET A 79 -24.81 -4.84 8.26
C MET A 79 -26.20 -4.17 8.20
N ILE A 80 -26.46 -3.37 7.17
CA ILE A 80 -27.76 -2.71 6.99
C ILE A 80 -28.88 -3.74 6.76
N ASP A 81 -28.62 -4.76 5.93
CA ASP A 81 -29.63 -5.80 5.64
C ASP A 81 -29.96 -6.59 6.92
N ARG A 82 -28.98 -6.98 7.72
CA ARG A 82 -29.19 -7.64 9.03
C ARG A 82 -29.92 -6.74 10.04
N SER A 83 -29.69 -5.45 10.00
CA SER A 83 -30.30 -4.47 10.90
C SER A 83 -31.62 -3.93 10.36
N SER A 84 -32.11 -4.39 9.20
CA SER A 84 -33.29 -3.85 8.51
C SER A 84 -34.56 -3.85 9.37
N PHE A 85 -34.77 -4.89 10.18
CA PHE A 85 -35.86 -4.95 11.14
C PHE A 85 -35.78 -3.87 12.21
N GLY A 86 -34.63 -3.73 12.87
CA GLY A 86 -34.40 -2.68 13.86
C GLY A 86 -34.55 -1.27 13.28
N ILE A 87 -34.06 -1.07 12.06
CA ILE A 87 -34.21 0.19 11.30
C ILE A 87 -35.69 0.47 11.01
N SER A 88 -36.44 -0.54 10.61
CA SER A 88 -37.87 -0.45 10.35
C SER A 88 -38.63 -0.09 11.61
N LEU A 89 -38.32 -0.74 12.73
CA LEU A 89 -38.95 -0.48 14.03
C LEU A 89 -38.72 0.98 14.50
N LEU A 90 -37.45 1.46 14.40
CA LEU A 90 -37.11 2.85 14.73
C LEU A 90 -37.89 3.85 13.86
N LYS A 91 -38.04 3.57 12.56
CA LYS A 91 -38.83 4.41 11.67
C LYS A 91 -40.32 4.43 12.04
N THR A 92 -40.85 3.30 12.53
CA THR A 92 -42.25 3.21 13.01
C THR A 92 -42.44 4.04 14.30
N PHE A 93 -41.41 4.10 15.16
CA PHE A 93 -41.44 4.97 16.34
C PHE A 93 -41.19 6.45 16.04
N GLY A 94 -41.12 6.85 14.77
CA GLY A 94 -41.00 8.25 14.36
C GLY A 94 -39.57 8.81 14.33
N TYR A 95 -38.53 7.95 14.46
CA TYR A 95 -37.15 8.41 14.31
C TYR A 95 -36.87 8.87 12.89
N SER A 96 -36.16 10.00 12.79
CA SER A 96 -35.81 10.55 11.47
C SER A 96 -34.78 9.71 10.74
N LYS A 97 -34.71 9.85 9.40
CA LYS A 97 -33.68 9.19 8.58
C LYS A 97 -32.27 9.58 9.03
N LYS A 98 -32.09 10.78 9.59
CA LYS A 98 -30.81 11.27 10.10
C LYS A 98 -30.39 10.54 11.38
N ASP A 99 -31.33 10.28 12.27
CA ASP A 99 -31.09 9.59 13.54
C ASP A 99 -30.71 8.12 13.29
N VAL A 100 -31.41 7.46 12.38
CA VAL A 100 -31.10 6.09 11.94
C VAL A 100 -29.72 6.03 11.29
N LYS A 101 -29.37 6.98 10.41
CA LYS A 101 -28.03 7.09 9.84
C LYS A 101 -26.98 7.24 10.92
N LYS A 102 -27.19 8.16 11.87
CA LYS A 102 -26.26 8.45 12.96
C LYS A 102 -26.01 7.21 13.83
N LEU A 103 -27.06 6.46 14.15
CA LEU A 103 -26.95 5.28 14.98
C LEU A 103 -26.17 4.14 14.31
N TYR A 104 -26.48 3.83 13.06
CA TYR A 104 -25.92 2.64 12.37
C TYR A 104 -24.64 2.94 11.57
N LEU A 105 -24.55 4.08 10.92
CA LEU A 105 -23.37 4.41 10.11
C LEU A 105 -22.30 5.14 10.90
N ASP A 106 -22.66 6.17 11.68
CA ASP A 106 -21.64 6.95 12.40
C ASP A 106 -21.02 6.14 13.55
N GLY A 107 -21.80 5.25 14.19
CA GLY A 107 -21.27 4.30 15.17
C GLY A 107 -20.18 3.38 14.59
N ASN A 108 -20.37 2.94 13.36
CA ASN A 108 -19.39 2.10 12.65
C ASN A 108 -18.13 2.89 12.27
N ALA A 109 -18.22 4.21 12.05
CA ALA A 109 -17.07 5.06 11.78
C ALA A 109 -16.03 5.03 12.92
N ILE A 110 -16.50 5.02 14.16
CA ILE A 110 -15.63 4.95 15.34
C ILE A 110 -14.86 3.64 15.37
N THR A 111 -15.54 2.52 15.10
CA THR A 111 -14.92 1.20 15.04
C THR A 111 -13.85 1.14 13.95
N ILE A 112 -14.13 1.67 12.77
CA ILE A 112 -13.18 1.70 11.64
C ILE A 112 -11.99 2.61 11.97
N ALA A 113 -12.23 3.76 12.61
CA ALA A 113 -11.15 4.66 13.02
C ALA A 113 -10.20 3.99 14.03
N ILE A 114 -10.74 3.33 15.05
CA ILE A 114 -9.95 2.60 16.04
C ILE A 114 -9.17 1.46 15.37
N SER A 115 -9.83 0.68 14.52
CA SER A 115 -9.19 -0.41 13.76
C SER A 115 -8.06 0.11 12.88
N ALA A 116 -8.25 1.23 12.18
CA ALA A 116 -7.22 1.83 11.34
C ALA A 116 -5.99 2.28 12.16
N ILE A 117 -6.21 2.89 13.33
CA ILE A 117 -5.12 3.33 14.23
C ILE A 117 -4.28 2.13 14.70
N ILE A 118 -4.90 0.98 14.93
CA ILE A 118 -4.20 -0.25 15.36
C ILE A 118 -3.54 -0.94 14.17
N CYS A 119 -4.24 -1.10 13.05
CA CYS A 119 -3.77 -1.87 11.91
C CYS A 119 -2.62 -1.20 11.15
N LEU A 120 -2.57 0.14 11.09
CA LEU A 120 -1.50 0.84 10.37
C LEU A 120 -0.11 0.55 10.95
N PRO A 121 0.15 0.73 12.27
CA PRO A 121 1.45 0.38 12.84
C PRO A 121 1.71 -1.13 12.82
N LEU A 122 0.67 -1.95 12.98
CA LEU A 122 0.81 -3.41 12.89
C LEU A 122 1.26 -3.85 11.50
N SER A 123 0.70 -3.28 10.44
CA SER A 123 1.11 -3.54 9.05
C SER A 123 2.58 -3.21 8.82
N LYS A 124 3.05 -2.09 9.37
CA LYS A 124 4.47 -1.70 9.29
C LYS A 124 5.36 -2.72 10.00
N LEU A 125 4.98 -3.15 11.19
CA LEU A 125 5.73 -4.14 11.97
C LEU A 125 5.81 -5.49 11.23
N VAL A 126 4.73 -5.92 10.60
CA VAL A 126 4.70 -7.15 9.77
C VAL A 126 5.64 -7.00 8.57
N MET A 127 5.60 -5.86 7.87
CA MET A 127 6.48 -5.59 6.74
C MET A 127 7.96 -5.60 7.14
N ASP A 128 8.31 -5.00 8.26
CA ASP A 128 9.71 -4.97 8.76
C ASP A 128 10.24 -6.38 9.08
N ARG A 129 9.36 -7.32 9.44
CA ARG A 129 9.74 -8.71 9.71
C ARG A 129 9.83 -9.56 8.46
N ILE A 130 8.95 -9.35 7.49
CA ILE A 130 8.85 -10.18 6.29
C ILE A 130 9.82 -9.71 5.21
N TYR A 131 10.01 -8.41 5.06
CA TYR A 131 10.81 -7.82 3.99
C TYR A 131 12.26 -8.36 3.88
N PRO A 132 13.02 -8.50 4.97
CA PRO A 132 14.37 -9.07 4.91
C PRO A 132 14.43 -10.50 4.38
N SER A 133 13.34 -11.26 4.54
CA SER A 133 13.26 -12.65 4.04
C SER A 133 13.05 -12.74 2.53
N PHE A 134 12.48 -11.70 1.93
CA PHE A 134 12.27 -11.64 0.48
C PHE A 134 13.51 -11.19 -0.30
N ILE A 135 14.46 -10.51 0.35
CA ILE A 135 15.61 -9.89 -0.31
C ILE A 135 16.95 -10.32 0.36
N PRO A 136 17.22 -11.63 0.51
CA PRO A 136 18.42 -12.08 1.20
C PRO A 136 19.71 -11.81 0.42
N ASN A 137 19.64 -11.58 -0.90
CA ASN A 137 20.79 -11.53 -1.80
C ASN A 137 21.01 -10.16 -2.47
N ILE A 138 20.30 -9.11 -2.07
CA ILE A 138 20.51 -7.78 -2.61
C ILE A 138 21.42 -7.02 -1.66
N ALA A 139 22.65 -6.75 -2.11
CA ALA A 139 23.66 -5.99 -1.35
C ALA A 139 23.34 -4.48 -1.23
N CYS A 140 22.13 -4.07 -1.54
CA CYS A 140 21.68 -2.68 -1.41
C CYS A 140 20.99 -2.48 -0.07
N GLY A 141 21.54 -1.61 0.77
CA GLY A 141 20.88 -1.15 1.99
C GLY A 141 19.62 -0.35 1.63
N ILE A 142 18.46 -0.99 1.68
CA ILE A 142 17.19 -0.30 1.46
C ILE A 142 16.74 0.28 2.80
N ASN A 143 16.50 1.58 2.81
CA ASN A 143 16.00 2.26 3.98
C ASN A 143 14.46 2.05 4.07
N LEU A 144 14.03 1.14 4.96
CA LEU A 144 12.62 0.87 5.24
C LEU A 144 11.95 1.91 6.14
N ASN A 145 12.59 3.05 6.37
CA ASN A 145 12.00 4.08 7.20
C ASN A 145 10.72 4.62 6.57
N PHE A 146 9.61 4.30 7.21
CA PHE A 146 8.30 4.81 6.85
C PHE A 146 8.18 6.27 7.34
N ALA A 147 8.02 7.21 6.42
CA ALA A 147 7.90 8.61 6.79
C ALA A 147 6.67 8.82 7.67
N TRP A 148 6.83 9.49 8.79
CA TRP A 148 5.78 9.65 9.82
C TRP A 148 4.47 10.28 9.28
N TYR A 149 4.57 11.13 8.25
CA TYR A 149 3.40 11.76 7.62
C TYR A 149 2.52 10.77 6.82
N LEU A 150 3.04 9.60 6.48
CA LEU A 150 2.26 8.56 5.77
C LEU A 150 1.18 7.94 6.66
N TYR A 151 1.40 7.83 7.97
CA TYR A 151 0.38 7.32 8.90
C TYR A 151 -0.89 8.18 8.89
N PRO A 152 -0.82 9.50 9.13
CA PRO A 152 -2.01 10.34 9.04
C PRO A 152 -2.58 10.42 7.62
N ALA A 153 -1.76 10.39 6.58
CA ALA A 153 -2.23 10.40 5.20
C ALA A 153 -3.06 9.15 4.88
N LEU A 154 -2.59 7.96 5.24
CA LEU A 154 -3.32 6.70 5.07
C LEU A 154 -4.59 6.65 5.93
N PHE A 155 -4.53 7.13 7.17
CA PHE A 155 -5.70 7.24 8.02
C PHE A 155 -6.79 8.11 7.39
N ILE A 156 -6.42 9.29 6.89
CA ILE A 156 -7.34 10.19 6.19
C ILE A 156 -7.91 9.51 4.94
N ALA A 157 -7.09 8.82 4.15
CA ALA A 157 -7.54 8.10 2.97
C ALA A 157 -8.59 7.02 3.32
N VAL A 158 -8.36 6.22 4.37
CA VAL A 158 -9.31 5.20 4.85
C VAL A 158 -10.62 5.86 5.28
N MET A 159 -10.56 6.97 6.02
CA MET A 159 -11.76 7.69 6.47
C MET A 159 -12.53 8.32 5.32
N LEU A 160 -11.84 8.85 4.30
CA LEU A 160 -12.48 9.37 3.08
C LEU A 160 -13.20 8.26 2.30
N ILE A 161 -12.58 7.10 2.12
CA ILE A 161 -13.21 5.94 1.48
C ILE A 161 -14.43 5.50 2.27
N TYR A 162 -14.33 5.46 3.60
CA TYR A 162 -15.48 5.15 4.46
C TYR A 162 -16.63 6.15 4.26
N LEU A 163 -16.37 7.45 4.30
CA LEU A 163 -17.39 8.48 4.09
C LEU A 163 -18.05 8.35 2.73
N LEU A 164 -17.27 8.08 1.69
CA LEU A 164 -17.76 7.91 0.33
C LEU A 164 -18.68 6.68 0.24
N THR A 165 -18.26 5.55 0.80
CA THR A 165 -19.05 4.31 0.86
C THR A 165 -20.32 4.50 1.70
N SER A 166 -20.22 5.17 2.85
CA SER A 166 -21.34 5.49 3.72
C SER A 166 -22.40 6.32 2.99
N THR A 167 -22.00 7.35 2.24
CA THR A 167 -22.95 8.17 1.47
C THR A 167 -23.68 7.39 0.39
N LEU A 168 -23.01 6.45 -0.28
CA LEU A 168 -23.64 5.56 -1.26
C LEU A 168 -24.69 4.66 -0.59
N LEU A 169 -24.37 4.12 0.59
CA LEU A 169 -25.26 3.22 1.31
C LEU A 169 -26.45 3.92 1.98
N VAL A 170 -26.38 5.21 2.27
CA VAL A 170 -27.55 5.98 2.74
C VAL A 170 -28.72 5.86 1.79
N ARG A 171 -28.46 5.77 0.49
CA ARG A 171 -29.50 5.54 -0.51
C ARG A 171 -30.21 4.19 -0.32
N LYS A 172 -29.47 3.14 0.02
CA LYS A 172 -30.02 1.80 0.33
C LYS A 172 -30.85 1.85 1.62
N LEU A 173 -30.33 2.50 2.67
CA LEU A 173 -31.01 2.67 3.95
C LEU A 173 -32.35 3.44 3.81
N ASN A 174 -32.40 4.40 2.91
CA ASN A 174 -33.63 5.16 2.64
C ASN A 174 -34.72 4.33 1.91
N LYS A 175 -34.36 3.28 1.18
CA LYS A 175 -35.30 2.39 0.47
C LYS A 175 -35.97 1.37 1.40
N ILE A 176 -35.46 1.14 2.61
CA ILE A 176 -36.06 0.22 3.58
C ILE A 176 -37.40 0.84 4.07
N THR A 177 -38.51 0.26 3.67
CA THR A 177 -39.86 0.65 4.09
C THR A 177 -40.32 -0.26 5.21
N PRO A 178 -40.96 0.28 6.30
CA PRO A 178 -41.49 -0.54 7.38
C PRO A 178 -42.46 -1.63 6.94
N ALA A 179 -43.31 -1.30 5.96
CA ALA A 179 -44.35 -2.22 5.45
C ALA A 179 -43.74 -3.46 4.78
N GLU A 180 -42.63 -3.32 4.06
CA GLU A 180 -42.02 -4.41 3.29
C GLU A 180 -41.27 -5.41 4.21
N VAL A 181 -40.63 -4.89 5.28
CA VAL A 181 -39.86 -5.71 6.24
C VAL A 181 -40.83 -6.51 7.14
N LEU A 182 -41.99 -5.95 7.49
CA LEU A 182 -42.98 -6.61 8.32
C LEU A 182 -43.73 -7.70 7.54
N LYS A 183 -44.01 -7.47 6.24
CA LYS A 183 -44.72 -8.42 5.36
C LYS A 183 -43.89 -9.67 5.02
N ASN A 184 -42.56 -9.57 4.94
CA ASN A 184 -41.69 -10.70 4.59
C ASN A 184 -41.39 -11.66 5.79
N ARG A 185 -42.08 -11.50 6.90
CA ARG A 185 -41.94 -12.36 8.10
C ARG A 185 -43.18 -13.19 8.40
N GLU A 186 -44.26 -13.01 7.67
CA GLU A 186 -45.39 -13.95 7.61
C GLU A 186 -45.13 -14.98 6.50
#